data_f00ffe6af8c928f487a49109237bd066
#
_entry.id   f00ffe6af8c928f487a49109237bd066
#
_cell.length_a   1.000
_cell.length_b   1.000
_cell.length_c   1.000
_cell.angle_alpha   90.00
_cell.angle_beta   90.00
_cell.angle_gamma   90.00
#
_symmetry.space_group_name_H-M   'P 1'
#
loop_
_entity.id
_entity.type
_entity.pdbx_description
1 polymer ?
#
loop_
_entity_poly.entity_id
_entity_poly.type
_entity_poly.pdbx_seq_one_letter_code
_entity_poly.pdbx_strand_id
1 'polypeptide(L)'
;MQLILVRHAQPVRIEQVEGAADPGLAGVGVEQAERVPAALGHHRIARVVSSPQRRALETAGPTAAKLGLEVEVLDGLAEYDRDLPAYIPIEDAKVEFRAEYDRIKAGHLPSVIDEPAFRSRVLDAITDIAVRADHTDTVVAFAHGGVVNILLQDILGLARPLTFPIDYCSITRVLFSRTGRRTAATINENGHVWELLPRNISA
;
A
#
# COMPACT_ATOMS: atom_id res chain seq x y z
N MET A 1 -11.94 4.60 15.37
CA MET A 1 -11.89 3.59 14.31
C MET A 1 -10.48 3.04 14.14
N GLN A 2 -10.32 1.90 13.51
CA GLN A 2 -9.04 1.34 13.10
C GLN A 2 -8.95 1.33 11.58
N LEU A 3 -7.84 1.82 11.03
CA LEU A 3 -7.49 1.66 9.63
C LEU A 3 -6.37 0.62 9.52
N ILE A 4 -6.60 -0.39 8.72
CA ILE A 4 -5.61 -1.41 8.36
C ILE A 4 -5.20 -1.14 6.91
N LEU A 5 -3.94 -0.78 6.69
CA LEU A 5 -3.40 -0.64 5.35
C LEU A 5 -2.66 -1.92 4.96
N VAL A 6 -2.97 -2.43 3.78
CA VAL A 6 -2.29 -3.58 3.17
C VAL A 6 -1.62 -3.09 1.89
N ARG A 7 -0.29 -3.22 1.80
CA ARG A 7 0.38 -2.96 0.53
C ARG A 7 -0.03 -4.04 -0.48
N HIS A 8 -0.26 -3.66 -1.74
CA HIS A 8 -0.51 -4.62 -2.83
C HIS A 8 0.53 -5.75 -2.87
N ALA A 9 0.13 -6.91 -3.36
CA ALA A 9 0.99 -8.06 -3.63
C ALA A 9 1.97 -7.78 -4.78
N GLN A 10 2.95 -8.64 -4.98
CA GLN A 10 3.98 -8.46 -6.00
C GLN A 10 3.36 -8.44 -7.41
N PRO A 11 3.53 -7.33 -8.17
CA PRO A 11 3.01 -7.24 -9.54
C PRO A 11 4.05 -7.71 -10.56
N VAL A 12 3.61 -7.89 -11.81
CA VAL A 12 4.52 -8.08 -12.93
C VAL A 12 5.25 -6.77 -13.25
N ARG A 13 6.46 -6.89 -13.82
CA ARG A 13 7.21 -5.77 -14.37
C ARG A 13 6.61 -5.31 -15.68
N ILE A 14 6.59 -4.00 -15.92
CA ILE A 14 6.27 -3.38 -17.20
C ILE A 14 7.42 -2.43 -17.54
N GLU A 15 8.17 -2.70 -18.61
CA GLU A 15 9.33 -1.88 -19.00
C GLU A 15 8.92 -0.55 -19.61
N GLN A 16 7.96 -0.59 -20.54
CA GLN A 16 7.37 0.59 -21.15
C GLN A 16 6.06 0.27 -21.85
N VAL A 17 5.09 1.18 -21.73
CA VAL A 17 3.82 1.14 -22.46
C VAL A 17 3.45 2.52 -22.95
N GLU A 18 2.54 2.59 -23.92
CA GLU A 18 1.87 3.84 -24.27
C GLU A 18 0.86 4.18 -23.18
N GLY A 19 0.99 5.35 -22.55
CA GLY A 19 0.18 5.77 -21.40
C GLY A 19 0.75 5.31 -20.06
N ALA A 20 -0.09 5.18 -19.05
CA ALA A 20 0.28 4.78 -17.70
C ALA A 20 0.45 3.27 -17.57
N ALA A 21 1.53 2.82 -16.91
CA ALA A 21 1.74 1.41 -16.61
C ALA A 21 0.90 0.99 -15.39
N ASP A 22 0.00 0.03 -15.59
CA ASP A 22 -0.84 -0.51 -14.51
C ASP A 22 -0.77 -2.05 -14.46
N PRO A 23 0.33 -2.59 -13.88
CA PRO A 23 0.55 -4.03 -13.83
C PRO A 23 -0.45 -4.75 -12.92
N GLY A 24 -0.91 -5.92 -13.38
CA GLY A 24 -1.56 -6.92 -12.53
C GLY A 24 -0.54 -7.69 -11.68
N LEU A 25 -1.02 -8.66 -10.90
CA LEU A 25 -0.19 -9.47 -10.01
C LEU A 25 0.64 -10.50 -10.79
N ALA A 26 1.86 -10.74 -10.34
CA ALA A 26 2.65 -11.91 -10.71
C ALA A 26 2.08 -13.18 -10.05
N GLY A 27 2.48 -14.37 -10.50
CA GLY A 27 2.00 -15.62 -9.91
C GLY A 27 2.22 -15.70 -8.39
N VAL A 28 3.41 -15.34 -7.92
CA VAL A 28 3.71 -15.25 -6.48
C VAL A 28 2.87 -14.18 -5.79
N GLY A 29 2.53 -13.09 -6.48
CA GLY A 29 1.65 -12.05 -5.96
C GLY A 29 0.22 -12.53 -5.74
N VAL A 30 -0.30 -13.37 -6.62
CA VAL A 30 -1.60 -14.02 -6.42
C VAL A 30 -1.59 -14.85 -5.14
N GLU A 31 -0.54 -15.68 -4.93
CA GLU A 31 -0.39 -16.48 -3.72
C GLU A 31 -0.26 -15.61 -2.46
N GLN A 32 0.49 -14.49 -2.54
CA GLN A 32 0.57 -13.53 -1.44
C GLN A 32 -0.80 -12.94 -1.09
N ALA A 33 -1.59 -12.53 -2.09
CA ALA A 33 -2.92 -11.95 -1.90
C ALA A 33 -3.90 -12.94 -1.25
N GLU A 34 -3.83 -14.23 -1.60
CA GLU A 34 -4.67 -15.29 -1.01
C GLU A 34 -4.41 -15.53 0.48
N ARG A 35 -3.25 -15.13 1.01
CA ARG A 35 -2.91 -15.26 2.44
C ARG A 35 -3.44 -14.13 3.30
N VAL A 36 -3.70 -12.96 2.74
CA VAL A 36 -4.16 -11.77 3.46
C VAL A 36 -5.46 -12.01 4.24
N PRO A 37 -6.50 -12.68 3.67
CA PRO A 37 -7.74 -12.91 4.39
C PRO A 37 -7.59 -13.71 5.69
N ALA A 38 -6.61 -14.63 5.77
CA ALA A 38 -6.33 -15.39 6.98
C ALA A 38 -5.67 -14.51 8.05
N ALA A 39 -4.70 -13.67 7.65
CA ALA A 39 -4.02 -12.72 8.53
C ALA A 39 -4.98 -11.67 9.13
N LEU A 40 -6.03 -11.31 8.41
CA LEU A 40 -7.06 -10.37 8.85
C LEU A 40 -8.21 -11.03 9.63
N GLY A 41 -8.23 -12.35 9.76
CA GLY A 41 -9.39 -13.14 10.24
C GLY A 41 -9.86 -12.84 11.67
N HIS A 42 -9.03 -12.21 12.50
CA HIS A 42 -9.41 -11.80 13.85
C HIS A 42 -9.95 -10.36 13.94
N HIS A 43 -10.00 -9.63 12.82
CA HIS A 43 -10.58 -8.30 12.74
C HIS A 43 -12.01 -8.34 12.21
N ARG A 44 -12.91 -7.60 12.86
CA ARG A 44 -14.26 -7.36 12.35
C ARG A 44 -14.21 -6.18 11.38
N ILE A 45 -14.01 -6.49 10.10
CA ILE A 45 -13.88 -5.49 9.03
C ILE A 45 -15.29 -5.05 8.61
N ALA A 46 -15.52 -3.74 8.64
CA ALA A 46 -16.78 -3.12 8.23
C ALA A 46 -16.77 -2.68 6.77
N ARG A 47 -15.60 -2.29 6.23
CA ARG A 47 -15.44 -1.82 4.84
C ARG A 47 -14.11 -2.27 4.26
N VAL A 48 -14.13 -2.53 2.94
CA VAL A 48 -12.93 -2.80 2.12
C VAL A 48 -12.80 -1.66 1.11
N VAL A 49 -11.69 -0.94 1.17
CA VAL A 49 -11.37 0.11 0.21
C VAL A 49 -10.08 -0.23 -0.54
N SER A 50 -9.91 0.26 -1.75
CA SER A 50 -8.72 0.01 -2.56
C SER A 50 -8.31 1.23 -3.38
N SER A 51 -7.01 1.35 -3.65
CA SER A 51 -6.47 2.13 -4.75
C SER A 51 -7.11 1.69 -6.08
N PRO A 52 -7.25 2.59 -7.07
CA PRO A 52 -7.75 2.23 -8.41
C PRO A 52 -6.76 1.38 -9.20
N GLN A 53 -5.47 1.33 -8.83
CA GLN A 53 -4.45 0.60 -9.58
C GLN A 53 -4.67 -0.92 -9.49
N ARG A 54 -4.57 -1.58 -10.62
CA ARG A 54 -4.93 -2.99 -10.83
C ARG A 54 -4.30 -3.93 -9.78
N ARG A 55 -3.02 -3.77 -9.48
CA ARG A 55 -2.31 -4.57 -8.47
C ARG A 55 -2.94 -4.49 -7.07
N ALA A 56 -3.50 -3.33 -6.69
CA ALA A 56 -4.18 -3.18 -5.40
C ALA A 56 -5.59 -3.80 -5.43
N LEU A 57 -6.33 -3.61 -6.51
CA LEU A 57 -7.65 -4.21 -6.70
C LEU A 57 -7.58 -5.74 -6.70
N GLU A 58 -6.62 -6.33 -7.43
CA GLU A 58 -6.40 -7.77 -7.46
C GLU A 58 -6.00 -8.33 -6.08
N THR A 59 -5.23 -7.56 -5.31
CA THR A 59 -4.88 -7.94 -3.92
C THR A 59 -6.09 -7.88 -2.98
N ALA A 60 -7.00 -6.93 -3.18
CA ALA A 60 -8.20 -6.78 -2.37
C ALA A 60 -9.23 -7.90 -2.59
N GLY A 61 -9.27 -8.46 -3.81
CA GLY A 61 -10.27 -9.42 -4.25
C GLY A 61 -10.50 -10.59 -3.29
N PRO A 62 -9.48 -11.38 -2.90
CA PRO A 62 -9.64 -12.51 -1.98
C PRO A 62 -10.22 -12.13 -0.62
N THR A 63 -9.81 -10.95 -0.09
CA THR A 63 -10.34 -10.46 1.20
C THR A 63 -11.80 -10.04 1.07
N ALA A 64 -12.15 -9.28 0.05
CA ALA A 64 -13.51 -8.85 -0.21
C ALA A 64 -14.45 -10.04 -0.42
N ALA A 65 -14.04 -11.03 -1.21
CA ALA A 65 -14.80 -12.26 -1.45
C ALA A 65 -15.05 -13.04 -0.15
N LYS A 66 -14.01 -13.21 0.69
CA LYS A 66 -14.15 -13.92 1.97
C LYS A 66 -15.11 -13.22 2.94
N LEU A 67 -15.13 -11.89 2.92
CA LEU A 67 -15.98 -11.08 3.80
C LEU A 67 -17.39 -10.85 3.24
N GLY A 68 -17.63 -11.14 1.97
CA GLY A 68 -18.89 -10.82 1.28
C GLY A 68 -19.11 -9.29 1.16
N LEU A 69 -18.03 -8.52 1.07
CA LEU A 69 -18.05 -7.06 0.96
C LEU A 69 -17.62 -6.62 -0.44
N GLU A 70 -18.21 -5.52 -0.91
CA GLU A 70 -17.73 -4.85 -2.13
C GLU A 70 -16.45 -4.07 -1.86
N VAL A 71 -15.61 -3.91 -2.90
CA VAL A 71 -14.42 -3.06 -2.85
C VAL A 71 -14.79 -1.65 -3.28
N GLU A 72 -14.71 -0.71 -2.35
CA GLU A 72 -14.85 0.71 -2.65
C GLU A 72 -13.52 1.26 -3.21
N VAL A 73 -13.56 1.83 -4.41
CA VAL A 73 -12.36 2.37 -5.06
C VAL A 73 -12.19 3.85 -4.70
N LEU A 74 -11.02 4.20 -4.19
CA LEU A 74 -10.67 5.56 -3.79
C LEU A 74 -9.43 6.04 -4.58
N ASP A 75 -9.63 6.98 -5.50
CA ASP A 75 -8.58 7.53 -6.36
C ASP A 75 -7.39 8.12 -5.57
N GLY A 76 -7.68 8.71 -4.43
CA GLY A 76 -6.65 9.28 -3.56
C GLY A 76 -5.67 8.27 -2.97
N LEU A 77 -5.97 6.97 -2.98
CA LEU A 77 -5.06 5.89 -2.56
C LEU A 77 -4.11 5.41 -3.66
N ALA A 78 -4.16 5.99 -4.88
CA ALA A 78 -3.23 5.63 -5.94
C ALA A 78 -1.77 5.98 -5.55
N GLU A 79 -0.81 5.19 -6.04
CA GLU A 79 0.63 5.42 -5.79
C GLU A 79 1.13 6.64 -6.57
N TYR A 80 2.32 7.09 -6.25
CA TYR A 80 2.99 8.20 -6.95
C TYR A 80 3.32 7.86 -8.41
N ASP A 81 3.42 6.57 -8.74
CA ASP A 81 3.77 6.07 -10.08
C ASP A 81 2.58 5.95 -11.04
N ARG A 82 1.38 6.35 -10.63
CA ARG A 82 0.11 6.12 -11.35
C ARG A 82 0.10 6.58 -12.81
N ASP A 83 0.87 7.60 -13.12
CA ASP A 83 0.92 8.23 -14.45
C ASP A 83 2.23 7.94 -15.19
N LEU A 84 3.10 7.07 -14.64
CA LEU A 84 4.37 6.71 -15.26
C LEU A 84 4.18 5.61 -16.32
N PRO A 85 4.94 5.66 -17.43
CA PRO A 85 4.80 4.68 -18.52
C PRO A 85 5.49 3.34 -18.25
N ALA A 86 6.14 3.18 -17.10
CA ALA A 86 6.84 1.98 -16.70
C ALA A 86 6.57 1.66 -15.23
N TYR A 87 6.58 0.38 -14.90
CA TYR A 87 6.60 -0.12 -13.53
C TYR A 87 7.78 -1.08 -13.35
N ILE A 88 8.77 -0.65 -12.60
CA ILE A 88 9.97 -1.45 -12.29
C ILE A 88 9.94 -1.77 -10.80
N PRO A 89 9.81 -3.05 -10.39
CA PRO A 89 9.94 -3.45 -9.00
C PRO A 89 11.24 -2.94 -8.39
N ILE A 90 11.22 -2.54 -7.13
CA ILE A 90 12.39 -1.96 -6.46
C ILE A 90 13.59 -2.92 -6.43
N GLU A 91 13.33 -4.22 -6.46
CA GLU A 91 14.32 -5.28 -6.52
C GLU A 91 15.14 -5.20 -7.82
N ASP A 92 14.47 -4.94 -8.94
CA ASP A 92 15.08 -4.82 -10.27
C ASP A 92 15.75 -3.45 -10.45
N ALA A 93 15.15 -2.39 -9.91
CA ALA A 93 15.67 -1.03 -9.98
C ALA A 93 17.07 -0.89 -9.35
N LYS A 94 17.42 -1.74 -8.38
CA LYS A 94 18.75 -1.78 -7.75
C LYS A 94 19.88 -1.98 -8.77
N VAL A 95 19.63 -2.74 -9.83
CA VAL A 95 20.63 -3.05 -10.86
C VAL A 95 20.54 -2.06 -12.03
N GLU A 96 19.34 -1.77 -12.49
CA GLU A 96 19.11 -1.06 -13.75
C GLU A 96 18.98 0.46 -13.60
N PHE A 97 18.45 0.91 -12.46
CA PHE A 97 18.15 2.34 -12.20
C PHE A 97 18.77 2.81 -10.89
N ARG A 98 20.07 2.62 -10.76
CA ARG A 98 20.82 2.80 -9.50
C ARG A 98 20.59 4.16 -8.84
N ALA A 99 20.56 5.25 -9.59
CA ALA A 99 20.39 6.59 -9.02
C ALA A 99 19.02 6.77 -8.35
N GLU A 100 17.94 6.34 -9.02
CA GLU A 100 16.58 6.39 -8.46
C GLU A 100 16.42 5.40 -7.29
N TYR A 101 17.03 4.20 -7.40
CA TYR A 101 17.07 3.26 -6.28
C TYR A 101 17.74 3.87 -5.04
N ASP A 102 18.92 4.48 -5.19
CA ASP A 102 19.65 5.10 -4.09
C ASP A 102 18.86 6.28 -3.49
N ARG A 103 18.14 7.05 -4.33
CA ARG A 103 17.24 8.11 -3.89
C ARG A 103 16.08 7.57 -3.03
N ILE A 104 15.42 6.52 -3.49
CA ILE A 104 14.34 5.84 -2.74
C ILE A 104 14.89 5.25 -1.44
N LYS A 105 16.04 4.59 -1.48
CA LYS A 105 16.70 4.05 -0.28
C LYS A 105 17.15 5.13 0.71
N ALA A 106 17.41 6.34 0.23
CA ALA A 106 17.68 7.51 1.08
C ALA A 106 16.38 8.11 1.68
N GLY A 107 15.21 7.56 1.34
CA GLY A 107 13.91 7.93 1.89
C GLY A 107 13.18 9.02 1.10
N HIS A 108 13.56 9.28 -0.15
CA HIS A 108 12.95 10.30 -1.02
C HIS A 108 12.11 9.65 -2.11
N LEU A 109 11.05 10.34 -2.54
CA LEU A 109 10.30 9.98 -3.74
C LEU A 109 11.17 10.18 -5.00
N PRO A 110 10.88 9.48 -6.11
CA PRO A 110 11.53 9.76 -7.40
C PRO A 110 11.48 11.25 -7.75
N SER A 111 12.52 11.73 -8.44
CA SER A 111 12.72 13.17 -8.70
C SER A 111 11.62 13.81 -9.56
N VAL A 112 10.91 13.00 -10.35
CA VAL A 112 9.82 13.44 -11.23
C VAL A 112 8.47 13.60 -10.51
N ILE A 113 8.39 13.22 -9.22
CA ILE A 113 7.13 13.21 -8.46
C ILE A 113 6.96 14.52 -7.70
N ASP A 114 5.78 15.13 -7.84
CA ASP A 114 5.32 16.24 -6.99
C ASP A 114 4.93 15.69 -5.61
N GLU A 115 5.89 15.69 -4.68
CA GLU A 115 5.70 15.19 -3.32
C GLU A 115 4.58 15.93 -2.56
N PRO A 116 4.48 17.27 -2.56
CA PRO A 116 3.37 17.99 -1.94
C PRO A 116 2.00 17.57 -2.45
N ALA A 117 1.83 17.47 -3.78
CA ALA A 117 0.57 17.05 -4.37
C ALA A 117 0.22 15.59 -4.02
N PHE A 118 1.18 14.68 -4.09
CA PHE A 118 1.00 13.28 -3.68
C PHE A 118 0.60 13.18 -2.21
N ARG A 119 1.32 13.89 -1.32
CA ARG A 119 1.05 13.92 0.11
C ARG A 119 -0.37 14.43 0.42
N SER A 120 -0.77 15.56 -0.16
CA SER A 120 -2.13 16.12 0.03
C SER A 120 -3.19 15.11 -0.37
N ARG A 121 -3.10 14.57 -1.59
CA ARG A 121 -4.07 13.60 -2.11
C ARG A 121 -4.23 12.38 -1.20
N VAL A 122 -3.13 11.81 -0.71
CA VAL A 122 -3.17 10.65 0.19
C VAL A 122 -3.82 11.01 1.52
N LEU A 123 -3.43 12.12 2.16
CA LEU A 123 -3.96 12.51 3.45
C LEU A 123 -5.46 12.88 3.39
N ASP A 124 -5.89 13.49 2.29
CA ASP A 124 -7.31 13.77 2.04
C ASP A 124 -8.12 12.48 1.94
N ALA A 125 -7.64 11.48 1.19
CA ALA A 125 -8.29 10.18 1.10
C ALA A 125 -8.37 9.44 2.45
N ILE A 126 -7.29 9.46 3.22
CA ILE A 126 -7.28 8.87 4.57
C ILE A 126 -8.25 9.59 5.51
N THR A 127 -8.35 10.91 5.38
CA THR A 127 -9.30 11.72 6.16
C THR A 127 -10.75 11.39 5.78
N ASP A 128 -11.05 11.24 4.49
CA ASP A 128 -12.38 10.83 4.00
C ASP A 128 -12.77 9.44 4.54
N ILE A 129 -11.85 8.47 4.51
CA ILE A 129 -12.07 7.15 5.10
C ILE A 129 -12.45 7.27 6.58
N ALA A 130 -11.70 8.09 7.33
CA ALA A 130 -11.87 8.24 8.78
C ALA A 130 -13.18 8.96 9.14
N VAL A 131 -13.56 9.99 8.38
CA VAL A 131 -14.79 10.77 8.60
C VAL A 131 -16.04 9.93 8.30
N ARG A 132 -15.98 9.03 7.31
CA ARG A 132 -17.09 8.17 6.90
C ARG A 132 -17.23 6.89 7.72
N ALA A 133 -16.32 6.62 8.66
CA ALA A 133 -16.32 5.44 9.49
C ALA A 133 -16.86 5.73 10.89
N ASP A 134 -17.62 4.80 11.46
CA ASP A 134 -17.94 4.85 12.88
C ASP A 134 -16.68 4.61 13.72
N HIS A 135 -16.66 5.16 14.95
CA HIS A 135 -15.47 5.06 15.81
C HIS A 135 -15.13 3.63 16.23
N THR A 136 -16.04 2.69 16.10
CA THR A 136 -15.86 1.25 16.37
C THR A 136 -15.45 0.45 15.15
N ASP A 137 -15.50 1.06 13.95
CA ASP A 137 -15.21 0.38 12.71
C ASP A 137 -13.74 0.03 12.53
N THR A 138 -13.51 -1.08 11.86
CA THR A 138 -12.26 -1.41 11.21
C THR A 138 -12.45 -1.34 9.70
N VAL A 139 -11.69 -0.49 9.04
CA VAL A 139 -11.63 -0.38 7.58
C VAL A 139 -10.30 -0.97 7.11
N VAL A 140 -10.35 -1.84 6.12
CA VAL A 140 -9.13 -2.31 5.44
C VAL A 140 -8.95 -1.56 4.12
N ALA A 141 -7.76 -1.02 3.88
CA ALA A 141 -7.39 -0.28 2.68
C ALA A 141 -6.23 -0.97 1.97
N PHE A 142 -6.48 -1.43 0.74
CA PHE A 142 -5.45 -1.97 -0.14
C PHE A 142 -4.80 -0.84 -0.93
N ALA A 143 -3.51 -0.62 -0.70
CA ALA A 143 -2.78 0.53 -1.20
C ALA A 143 -1.32 0.18 -1.54
N HIS A 144 -0.41 1.13 -1.36
CA HIS A 144 0.95 1.08 -1.85
C HIS A 144 1.96 1.49 -0.78
N GLY A 145 3.23 1.21 -1.03
CA GLY A 145 4.31 1.54 -0.11
C GLY A 145 4.46 3.04 0.15
N GLY A 146 4.32 3.87 -0.88
CA GLY A 146 4.35 5.33 -0.75
C GLY A 146 3.17 5.86 0.06
N VAL A 147 1.95 5.36 -0.20
CA VAL A 147 0.73 5.75 0.53
C VAL A 147 0.86 5.46 2.03
N VAL A 148 1.32 4.26 2.40
CA VAL A 148 1.54 3.89 3.81
C VAL A 148 2.59 4.80 4.44
N ASN A 149 3.69 5.04 3.74
CA ASN A 149 4.79 5.87 4.24
C ASN A 149 4.37 7.33 4.42
N ILE A 150 3.59 7.92 3.52
CA ILE A 150 3.06 9.30 3.67
C ILE A 150 2.20 9.42 4.94
N LEU A 151 1.33 8.46 5.20
CA LEU A 151 0.53 8.48 6.44
C LEU A 151 1.41 8.35 7.68
N LEU A 152 2.41 7.47 7.66
CA LEU A 152 3.35 7.30 8.77
C LEU A 152 4.23 8.54 8.96
N GLN A 153 4.69 9.18 7.87
CA GLN A 153 5.42 10.45 7.91
C GLN A 153 4.60 11.52 8.65
N ASP A 154 3.33 11.64 8.34
CA ASP A 154 2.44 12.63 8.94
C ASP A 154 2.16 12.34 10.44
N ILE A 155 1.92 11.08 10.80
CA ILE A 155 1.64 10.67 12.19
C ILE A 155 2.87 10.84 13.09
N LEU A 156 4.05 10.51 12.58
CA LEU A 156 5.29 10.44 13.36
C LEU A 156 6.16 11.70 13.23
N GLY A 157 5.78 12.66 12.38
CA GLY A 157 6.53 13.89 12.13
C GLY A 157 7.89 13.64 11.48
N LEU A 158 7.97 12.68 10.53
CA LEU A 158 9.23 12.28 9.91
C LEU A 158 9.64 13.26 8.80
N ALA A 159 10.96 13.50 8.71
CA ALA A 159 11.50 14.40 7.69
C ALA A 159 11.45 13.83 6.26
N ARG A 160 11.44 12.51 6.11
CA ARG A 160 11.51 11.82 4.81
C ARG A 160 10.24 11.05 4.51
N PRO A 161 9.71 11.12 3.27
CA PRO A 161 8.47 10.48 2.88
C PRO A 161 8.55 8.95 2.80
N LEU A 162 9.72 8.36 2.53
CA LEU A 162 9.90 6.91 2.39
C LEU A 162 10.84 6.37 3.47
N THR A 163 10.38 6.32 4.71
CA THR A 163 11.22 5.90 5.85
C THR A 163 11.16 4.40 6.11
N PHE A 164 10.02 3.76 5.87
CA PHE A 164 9.80 2.36 6.22
C PHE A 164 9.85 1.46 4.99
N PRO A 165 10.54 0.29 5.07
CA PRO A 165 10.44 -0.75 4.06
C PRO A 165 9.07 -1.43 4.20
N ILE A 166 8.10 -1.02 3.43
CA ILE A 166 6.77 -1.62 3.42
C ILE A 166 6.79 -2.78 2.42
N ASP A 167 6.69 -4.02 2.90
CA ASP A 167 6.75 -5.24 2.07
C ASP A 167 5.42 -5.53 1.34
N TYR A 168 5.46 -6.35 0.29
CA TYR A 168 4.26 -6.83 -0.40
C TYR A 168 3.33 -7.55 0.57
N CYS A 169 2.05 -7.29 0.50
CA CYS A 169 1.00 -7.76 1.40
C CYS A 169 1.24 -7.51 2.89
N SER A 170 2.21 -6.66 3.25
CA SER A 170 2.40 -6.30 4.65
C SER A 170 1.22 -5.49 5.19
N ILE A 171 0.97 -5.64 6.48
CA ILE A 171 -0.13 -5.02 7.21
C ILE A 171 0.43 -3.93 8.12
N THR A 172 -0.13 -2.72 7.99
CA THR A 172 0.14 -1.58 8.89
C THR A 172 -1.16 -1.13 9.50
N ARG A 173 -1.21 -1.01 10.83
CA ARG A 173 -2.43 -0.63 11.57
C ARG A 173 -2.30 0.73 12.20
N VAL A 174 -3.32 1.57 11.98
CA VAL A 174 -3.42 2.92 12.53
C VAL A 174 -4.73 3.05 13.30
N LEU A 175 -4.64 3.53 14.53
CA LEU A 175 -5.78 3.80 15.39
C LEU A 175 -6.13 5.29 15.37
N PHE A 176 -7.41 5.57 15.20
CA PHE A 176 -7.98 6.92 15.25
C PHE A 176 -8.83 7.07 16.50
N SER A 177 -8.43 7.99 17.37
CA SER A 177 -9.22 8.33 18.55
C SER A 177 -10.42 9.22 18.20
N ARG A 178 -11.38 9.34 19.12
CA ARG A 178 -12.52 10.26 18.98
C ARG A 178 -12.11 11.74 18.93
N THR A 179 -10.92 12.06 19.43
CA THR A 179 -10.37 13.42 19.41
C THR A 179 -9.49 13.71 18.20
N GLY A 180 -9.48 12.82 17.19
CA GLY A 180 -8.69 12.99 15.98
C GLY A 180 -7.21 12.57 16.09
N ARG A 181 -6.74 12.12 17.28
CA ARG A 181 -5.38 11.60 17.44
C ARG A 181 -5.21 10.30 16.65
N ARG A 182 -4.13 10.23 15.86
CA ARG A 182 -3.72 9.04 15.10
C ARG A 182 -2.51 8.39 15.77
N THR A 183 -2.48 7.07 15.81
CA THR A 183 -1.38 6.30 16.39
C THR A 183 -1.08 5.08 15.51
N ALA A 184 0.15 4.94 15.04
CA ALA A 184 0.61 3.73 14.39
C ALA A 184 0.71 2.62 15.44
N ALA A 185 -0.14 1.62 15.35
CA ALA A 185 -0.18 0.49 16.28
C ALA A 185 0.84 -0.58 15.90
N THR A 186 0.93 -0.87 14.60
CA THR A 186 1.93 -1.79 14.03
C THR A 186 2.32 -1.31 12.65
N ILE A 187 3.54 -1.63 12.22
CA ILE A 187 4.08 -1.25 10.91
C ILE A 187 4.71 -2.46 10.26
N ASN A 188 4.35 -2.73 8.99
CA ASN A 188 4.97 -3.74 8.15
C ASN A 188 4.90 -5.18 8.71
N GLU A 189 3.78 -5.58 9.30
CA GLU A 189 3.56 -6.98 9.71
C GLU A 189 3.45 -7.85 8.45
N ASN A 190 4.34 -8.82 8.28
CA ASN A 190 4.48 -9.61 7.05
C ASN A 190 4.66 -11.12 7.31
N GLY A 191 4.48 -11.60 8.54
CA GLY A 191 4.69 -12.99 8.92
C GLY A 191 3.87 -14.00 8.10
N HIS A 192 2.69 -13.61 7.61
CA HIS A 192 1.81 -14.45 6.80
C HIS A 192 2.28 -14.65 5.35
N VAL A 193 3.22 -13.83 4.87
CA VAL A 193 3.80 -13.90 3.51
C VAL A 193 5.32 -13.98 3.51
N TRP A 194 5.93 -14.19 4.68
CA TRP A 194 7.38 -14.08 4.87
C TRP A 194 8.19 -14.88 3.84
N GLU A 195 7.84 -16.14 3.60
CA GLU A 195 8.54 -17.03 2.67
C GLU A 195 8.29 -16.67 1.19
N LEU A 196 7.26 -15.87 0.89
CA LEU A 196 6.92 -15.42 -0.46
C LEU A 196 7.51 -14.03 -0.80
N LEU A 197 8.24 -13.41 0.14
CA LEU A 197 8.86 -12.11 -0.13
C LEU A 197 10.10 -12.29 -1.01
N PRO A 198 10.33 -11.38 -2.00
CA PRO A 198 11.44 -11.52 -2.96
C PRO A 198 12.81 -11.76 -2.30
N ARG A 199 13.07 -11.14 -1.14
CA ARG A 199 14.32 -11.32 -0.40
C ARG A 199 14.47 -12.67 0.28
N ASN A 200 13.40 -13.45 0.43
CA ASN A 200 13.37 -14.74 1.14
C ASN A 200 13.14 -15.92 0.19
N ILE A 201 12.73 -15.66 -1.04
CA ILE A 201 12.67 -16.69 -2.08
C ILE A 201 14.11 -17.00 -2.45
N SER A 202 14.56 -18.19 -2.07
CA SER A 202 15.90 -18.67 -2.45
C SER A 202 16.01 -18.74 -3.97
N ALA A 203 17.08 -18.14 -4.50
CA ALA A 203 17.43 -18.23 -5.91
C ALA A 203 17.85 -19.66 -6.26
#